data_71b4179ba50b6aab93a1293990cd4acf
#
_entry.id   71b4179ba50b6aab93a1293990cd4acf
#
_cell.length_a   1.000
_cell.length_b   1.000
_cell.length_c   1.000
_cell.angle_alpha   90.00
_cell.angle_beta   90.00
_cell.angle_gamma   90.00
#
_symmetry.space_group_name_H-M   'P 1'
#
loop_
_entity.id
_entity.type
_entity.pdbx_description
1 polymer ?
#
loop_
_entity_poly.entity_id
_entity_poly.type
_entity_poly.pdbx_seq_one_letter_code
_entity_poly.pdbx_strand_id
1 'polypeptide(L)'
;MVFDSGGNFLRGFGSGIFSDRTHGILIGPDDAVYCVDDGIHTITKFTPDGNLVMMIGESGKSSEIWKGDPFNRPTHAAVSKHSGDIFITDGYGNFSVHKYTATGEYVKSWGGPGIEPGQFLRPHNIAVDDDDRVIVADREAHRIQVFDVDGNVLDVWNNIFMPNGLTIGHDGNIYIGELPGMTNVDPT
;
A
#
# COMPACT_ATOMS: atom_id res chain seq x y z
N MET A 1 -13.00 -0.62 -13.10
CA MET A 1 -13.56 0.07 -14.30
C MET A 1 -12.45 0.91 -14.91
N VAL A 2 -12.38 0.94 -16.24
CA VAL A 2 -11.40 1.72 -17.00
C VAL A 2 -12.16 2.75 -17.83
N PHE A 3 -11.67 3.98 -17.83
CA PHE A 3 -12.23 5.11 -18.57
C PHE A 3 -11.14 5.71 -19.46
N ASP A 4 -11.55 6.35 -20.55
CA ASP A 4 -10.64 7.16 -21.37
C ASP A 4 -10.37 8.53 -20.72
N SER A 5 -9.51 9.34 -21.34
CA SER A 5 -9.20 10.70 -20.86
C SER A 5 -10.38 11.67 -20.91
N GLY A 6 -11.43 11.33 -21.64
CA GLY A 6 -12.70 12.09 -21.71
C GLY A 6 -13.71 11.65 -20.64
N GLY A 7 -13.38 10.63 -19.81
CA GLY A 7 -14.26 10.08 -18.79
C GLY A 7 -15.29 9.07 -19.32
N ASN A 8 -15.17 8.60 -20.57
CA ASN A 8 -16.07 7.60 -21.12
C ASN A 8 -15.66 6.21 -20.64
N PHE A 9 -16.63 5.40 -20.21
CA PHE A 9 -16.40 4.03 -19.81
C PHE A 9 -15.90 3.18 -20.98
N LEU A 10 -14.79 2.50 -20.80
CA LEU A 10 -14.21 1.59 -21.79
C LEU A 10 -14.51 0.13 -21.48
N ARG A 11 -14.19 -0.31 -20.27
CA ARG A 11 -14.37 -1.70 -19.82
C ARG A 11 -14.32 -1.84 -18.31
N GLY A 12 -14.77 -3.00 -17.81
CA GLY A 12 -14.58 -3.46 -16.43
C GLY A 12 -13.93 -4.83 -16.41
N PHE A 13 -13.22 -5.14 -15.32
CA PHE A 13 -12.64 -6.46 -15.07
C PHE A 13 -12.67 -6.78 -13.56
N GLY A 14 -12.31 -8.03 -13.19
CA GLY A 14 -12.25 -8.46 -11.80
C GLY A 14 -13.63 -8.74 -11.18
N SER A 15 -14.68 -8.93 -11.98
CA SER A 15 -16.00 -9.28 -11.47
C SER A 15 -15.96 -10.58 -10.67
N GLY A 16 -16.49 -10.55 -9.43
CA GLY A 16 -16.54 -11.70 -8.53
C GLY A 16 -15.21 -12.03 -7.82
N ILE A 17 -14.14 -11.23 -8.04
CA ILE A 17 -12.86 -11.40 -7.35
C ILE A 17 -12.83 -10.60 -6.04
N PHE A 18 -13.43 -9.41 -6.05
CA PHE A 18 -13.32 -8.45 -4.96
C PHE A 18 -14.48 -8.52 -3.98
N SER A 19 -14.17 -8.17 -2.72
CA SER A 19 -15.18 -7.87 -1.71
C SER A 19 -15.73 -6.44 -1.87
N ASP A 20 -16.61 -6.04 -0.97
CA ASP A 20 -17.09 -4.65 -0.83
C ASP A 20 -16.06 -3.72 -0.14
N ARG A 21 -14.87 -4.25 0.16
CA ARG A 21 -13.80 -3.56 0.86
C ARG A 21 -12.50 -3.45 0.04
N THR A 22 -12.62 -3.38 -1.28
CA THR A 22 -11.46 -3.05 -2.13
C THR A 22 -10.90 -1.70 -1.71
N HIS A 23 -9.62 -1.66 -1.32
CA HIS A 23 -9.04 -0.52 -0.63
C HIS A 23 -8.06 0.28 -1.48
N GLY A 24 -6.98 -0.35 -1.94
CA GLY A 24 -5.92 0.31 -2.70
C GLY A 24 -5.87 -0.11 -4.16
N ILE A 25 -5.40 0.80 -5.02
CA ILE A 25 -5.09 0.52 -6.42
C ILE A 25 -3.76 1.17 -6.78
N LEU A 26 -2.94 0.44 -7.53
CA LEU A 26 -1.67 0.89 -8.06
C LEU A 26 -1.55 0.50 -9.54
N ILE A 27 -0.99 1.38 -10.34
CA ILE A 27 -0.47 1.03 -11.67
C ILE A 27 1.03 0.84 -11.51
N GLY A 28 1.51 -0.37 -11.77
CA GLY A 28 2.92 -0.73 -11.66
C GLY A 28 3.76 -0.20 -12.82
N PRO A 29 5.10 -0.31 -12.73
CA PRO A 29 6.02 0.13 -13.78
C PRO A 29 5.85 -0.62 -15.11
N ASP A 30 5.19 -1.79 -15.08
CA ASP A 30 4.85 -2.64 -16.22
C ASP A 30 3.40 -2.41 -16.73
N ASP A 31 2.78 -1.27 -16.35
CA ASP A 31 1.38 -0.93 -16.61
C ASP A 31 0.36 -1.92 -16.00
N ALA A 32 0.82 -2.92 -15.25
CA ALA A 32 -0.08 -3.84 -14.57
C ALA A 32 -0.87 -3.13 -13.46
N VAL A 33 -2.09 -3.58 -13.25
CA VAL A 33 -2.99 -3.03 -12.24
C VAL A 33 -2.95 -3.93 -11.00
N TYR A 34 -2.51 -3.38 -9.89
CA TYR A 34 -2.54 -4.05 -8.59
C TYR A 34 -3.72 -3.53 -7.80
N CYS A 35 -4.52 -4.43 -7.26
CA CYS A 35 -5.66 -4.10 -6.42
C CYS A 35 -5.48 -4.75 -5.05
N VAL A 36 -5.67 -3.96 -4.01
CA VAL A 36 -5.61 -4.38 -2.61
C VAL A 36 -7.02 -4.52 -2.08
N ASP A 37 -7.35 -5.66 -1.50
CA ASP A 37 -8.65 -5.91 -0.87
C ASP A 37 -8.45 -6.26 0.60
N ASP A 38 -8.84 -5.35 1.49
CA ASP A 38 -8.68 -5.53 2.94
C ASP A 38 -9.77 -6.41 3.56
N GLY A 39 -10.86 -6.65 2.83
CA GLY A 39 -11.95 -7.52 3.28
C GLY A 39 -11.65 -9.00 3.10
N ILE A 40 -10.99 -9.36 2.02
CA ILE A 40 -10.59 -10.74 1.73
C ILE A 40 -9.09 -10.99 1.86
N HIS A 41 -8.34 -9.99 2.34
CA HIS A 41 -6.91 -10.10 2.68
C HIS A 41 -6.02 -10.48 1.50
N THR A 42 -6.23 -9.88 0.32
CA THR A 42 -5.51 -10.23 -0.90
C THR A 42 -4.96 -9.02 -1.65
N ILE A 43 -3.91 -9.28 -2.42
CA ILE A 43 -3.41 -8.41 -3.47
C ILE A 43 -3.57 -9.13 -4.79
N THR A 44 -4.24 -8.52 -5.76
CA THR A 44 -4.40 -9.08 -7.11
C THR A 44 -3.67 -8.24 -8.14
N LYS A 45 -2.97 -8.88 -9.07
CA LYS A 45 -2.32 -8.26 -10.22
C LYS A 45 -3.08 -8.63 -11.50
N PHE A 46 -3.38 -7.62 -12.30
CA PHE A 46 -3.99 -7.77 -13.63
C PHE A 46 -3.08 -7.18 -14.69
N THR A 47 -3.18 -7.72 -15.92
CA THR A 47 -2.62 -7.04 -17.09
C THR A 47 -3.35 -5.72 -17.35
N PRO A 48 -2.80 -4.79 -18.15
CA PRO A 48 -3.51 -3.59 -18.59
C PRO A 48 -4.87 -3.89 -19.24
N ASP A 49 -5.01 -5.06 -19.87
CA ASP A 49 -6.27 -5.50 -20.50
C ASP A 49 -7.28 -6.09 -19.51
N GLY A 50 -6.88 -6.28 -18.25
CA GLY A 50 -7.74 -6.79 -17.18
C GLY A 50 -7.74 -8.30 -17.01
N ASN A 51 -6.76 -9.03 -17.57
CA ASN A 51 -6.58 -10.44 -17.30
C ASN A 51 -5.87 -10.64 -15.96
N LEU A 52 -6.39 -11.52 -15.11
CA LEU A 52 -5.76 -11.87 -13.83
C LEU A 52 -4.40 -12.55 -14.08
N VAL A 53 -3.35 -12.00 -13.49
CA VAL A 53 -1.98 -12.53 -13.58
C VAL A 53 -1.64 -13.34 -12.34
N MET A 54 -1.88 -12.77 -11.14
CA MET A 54 -1.62 -13.45 -9.87
C MET A 54 -2.49 -12.89 -8.75
N MET A 55 -2.60 -13.67 -7.69
CA MET A 55 -3.15 -13.26 -6.41
C MET A 55 -2.17 -13.65 -5.30
N ILE A 56 -1.83 -12.71 -4.43
CA ILE A 56 -1.07 -12.92 -3.21
C ILE A 56 -2.05 -12.92 -2.04
N GLY A 57 -1.90 -13.86 -1.12
CA GLY A 57 -2.88 -14.13 -0.07
C GLY A 57 -3.90 -15.20 -0.49
N GLU A 58 -4.71 -15.61 0.45
CA GLU A 58 -5.80 -16.57 0.22
C GLU A 58 -7.13 -15.91 0.58
N SER A 59 -8.03 -15.82 -0.40
CA SER A 59 -9.29 -15.10 -0.25
C SER A 59 -10.07 -15.55 0.99
N GLY A 60 -10.39 -14.58 1.85
CA GLY A 60 -11.12 -14.79 3.10
C GLY A 60 -10.31 -15.39 4.25
N LYS A 61 -9.00 -15.59 4.07
CA LYS A 61 -8.11 -16.04 5.15
C LYS A 61 -7.18 -14.94 5.60
N SER A 62 -7.29 -14.54 6.86
CA SER A 62 -6.37 -13.63 7.52
C SER A 62 -5.35 -14.38 8.38
N SER A 63 -4.17 -13.78 8.55
CA SER A 63 -3.26 -14.17 9.63
C SER A 63 -3.84 -13.78 11.00
N GLU A 64 -3.27 -14.30 12.06
CA GLU A 64 -3.55 -13.77 13.39
C GLU A 64 -3.11 -12.30 13.48
N ILE A 65 -3.80 -11.51 14.30
CA ILE A 65 -3.42 -10.12 14.56
C ILE A 65 -1.97 -10.07 15.06
N TRP A 66 -1.19 -9.15 14.47
CA TRP A 66 0.24 -8.92 14.74
C TRP A 66 1.19 -10.04 14.29
N LYS A 67 0.70 -11.01 13.56
CA LYS A 67 1.53 -11.96 12.82
C LYS A 67 1.44 -11.65 11.32
N GLY A 68 2.53 -11.40 10.68
CA GLY A 68 2.58 -10.90 9.31
C GLY A 68 2.74 -11.98 8.25
N ASP A 69 1.92 -13.05 8.26
CA ASP A 69 1.94 -14.03 7.18
C ASP A 69 0.60 -14.77 7.12
N PRO A 70 -0.18 -14.66 6.02
CA PRO A 70 0.08 -13.80 4.86
C PRO A 70 -0.30 -12.33 5.09
N PHE A 71 -1.55 -11.97 5.33
CA PHE A 71 -2.05 -10.62 5.59
C PHE A 71 -3.15 -10.62 6.64
N ASN A 72 -3.32 -9.48 7.30
CA ASN A 72 -4.53 -9.18 8.05
C ASN A 72 -4.97 -7.75 7.75
N ARG A 73 -5.77 -7.61 6.68
CA ARG A 73 -6.30 -6.36 6.18
C ARG A 73 -5.22 -5.41 5.61
N PRO A 74 -4.61 -5.81 4.48
CA PRO A 74 -3.62 -4.99 3.79
C PRO A 74 -4.25 -3.68 3.30
N THR A 75 -3.45 -2.60 3.26
CA THR A 75 -3.94 -1.27 2.96
C THR A 75 -3.49 -0.76 1.59
N HIS A 76 -2.24 -0.96 1.22
CA HIS A 76 -1.72 -0.51 -0.08
C HIS A 76 -0.56 -1.38 -0.56
N ALA A 77 -0.17 -1.18 -1.83
CA ALA A 77 0.99 -1.83 -2.43
C ALA A 77 1.82 -0.83 -3.25
N ALA A 78 3.11 -1.10 -3.37
CA ALA A 78 4.03 -0.38 -4.25
C ALA A 78 4.97 -1.38 -4.93
N VAL A 79 5.53 -1.02 -6.08
CA VAL A 79 6.40 -1.90 -6.88
C VAL A 79 7.68 -1.15 -7.22
N SER A 80 8.84 -1.78 -6.95
CA SER A 80 10.12 -1.27 -7.42
C SER A 80 10.18 -1.33 -8.95
N LYS A 81 10.56 -0.23 -9.58
CA LYS A 81 10.74 -0.20 -11.02
C LYS A 81 12.01 -0.93 -11.49
N HIS A 82 12.97 -1.15 -10.58
CA HIS A 82 14.24 -1.79 -10.90
C HIS A 82 14.19 -3.31 -10.75
N SER A 83 13.64 -3.82 -9.64
CA SER A 83 13.57 -5.27 -9.37
C SER A 83 12.21 -5.88 -9.69
N GLY A 84 11.14 -5.08 -9.72
CA GLY A 84 9.77 -5.56 -9.78
C GLY A 84 9.26 -6.09 -8.42
N ASP A 85 10.06 -6.01 -7.35
CA ASP A 85 9.64 -6.43 -6.01
C ASP A 85 8.42 -5.64 -5.56
N ILE A 86 7.52 -6.34 -4.89
CA ILE A 86 6.23 -5.79 -4.43
C ILE A 86 6.32 -5.56 -2.93
N PHE A 87 6.03 -4.34 -2.50
CA PHE A 87 5.97 -3.95 -1.10
C PHE A 87 4.53 -3.68 -0.71
N ILE A 88 4.07 -4.25 0.40
CA ILE A 88 2.67 -4.22 0.81
C ILE A 88 2.59 -3.76 2.25
N THR A 89 1.82 -2.70 2.52
CA THR A 89 1.44 -2.32 3.88
C THR A 89 0.28 -3.17 4.36
N ASP A 90 0.44 -3.85 5.49
CA ASP A 90 -0.59 -4.63 6.16
C ASP A 90 -0.99 -3.91 7.46
N GLY A 91 -1.64 -2.75 7.26
CA GLY A 91 -1.75 -1.73 8.31
C GLY A 91 -2.95 -1.84 9.21
N TYR A 92 -4.04 -2.50 8.79
CA TYR A 92 -5.25 -2.54 9.62
C TYR A 92 -5.22 -3.65 10.68
N GLY A 93 -4.44 -4.70 10.47
CA GLY A 93 -4.37 -5.81 11.39
C GLY A 93 -2.96 -6.18 11.89
N ASN A 94 -1.90 -5.94 11.11
CA ASN A 94 -0.57 -6.45 11.39
C ASN A 94 0.52 -5.42 11.67
N PHE A 95 0.31 -4.16 11.34
CA PHE A 95 1.29 -3.09 11.59
C PHE A 95 2.64 -3.36 10.92
N SER A 96 2.63 -3.91 9.71
CA SER A 96 3.82 -4.42 9.04
C SER A 96 3.89 -3.98 7.58
N VAL A 97 5.09 -4.05 7.02
CA VAL A 97 5.34 -4.04 5.59
C VAL A 97 5.84 -5.42 5.18
N HIS A 98 5.32 -5.96 4.08
CA HIS A 98 5.74 -7.22 3.51
C HIS A 98 6.43 -6.99 2.17
N LYS A 99 7.50 -7.72 1.90
CA LYS A 99 8.20 -7.75 0.63
C LYS A 99 7.97 -9.08 -0.06
N TYR A 100 7.59 -9.01 -1.34
CA TYR A 100 7.44 -10.14 -2.24
C TYR A 100 8.27 -9.93 -3.50
N THR A 101 8.67 -11.01 -4.16
CA THR A 101 9.29 -10.94 -5.49
C THR A 101 8.28 -10.46 -6.53
N ALA A 102 8.76 -10.11 -7.73
CA ALA A 102 7.92 -9.78 -8.89
C ALA A 102 6.93 -10.91 -9.27
N THR A 103 7.24 -12.15 -8.89
CA THR A 103 6.42 -13.36 -9.13
C THR A 103 5.47 -13.69 -7.98
N GLY A 104 5.45 -12.88 -6.91
CA GLY A 104 4.55 -13.06 -5.77
C GLY A 104 5.05 -14.04 -4.72
N GLU A 105 6.35 -14.36 -4.70
CA GLU A 105 6.96 -15.19 -3.66
C GLU A 105 7.33 -14.32 -2.45
N TYR A 106 6.96 -14.76 -1.25
CA TYR A 106 7.29 -14.05 -0.01
C TYR A 106 8.81 -14.00 0.22
N VAL A 107 9.31 -12.82 0.58
CA VAL A 107 10.72 -12.61 0.88
C VAL A 107 10.92 -12.36 2.38
N LYS A 108 10.27 -11.32 2.91
CA LYS A 108 10.41 -10.92 4.33
C LYS A 108 9.33 -9.92 4.73
N SER A 109 9.27 -9.66 6.04
CA SER A 109 8.48 -8.59 6.62
C SER A 109 9.28 -7.80 7.63
N TRP A 110 8.87 -6.54 7.85
CA TRP A 110 9.37 -5.72 8.95
C TRP A 110 8.26 -4.88 9.56
N GLY A 111 8.52 -4.27 10.71
CA GLY A 111 7.55 -3.46 11.43
C GLY A 111 7.18 -4.06 12.77
N GLY A 112 5.90 -4.07 13.04
CA GLY A 112 5.28 -4.42 14.31
C GLY A 112 4.69 -3.21 15.03
N PRO A 113 3.79 -3.41 16.00
CA PRO A 113 3.10 -2.32 16.69
C PRO A 113 4.06 -1.51 17.57
N GLY A 114 4.06 -0.19 17.43
CA GLY A 114 4.84 0.71 18.27
C GLY A 114 5.13 2.06 17.63
N ILE A 115 5.87 2.90 18.35
CA ILE A 115 6.21 4.27 17.96
C ILE A 115 7.69 4.50 17.64
N GLU A 116 8.55 3.51 17.94
CA GLU A 116 9.96 3.63 17.62
C GLU A 116 10.18 3.59 16.09
N PRO A 117 11.29 4.13 15.57
CA PRO A 117 11.65 3.96 14.18
C PRO A 117 11.64 2.48 13.77
N GLY A 118 11.00 2.17 12.64
CA GLY A 118 10.80 0.81 12.16
C GLY A 118 9.56 0.10 12.71
N GLN A 119 8.90 0.62 13.74
CA GLN A 119 7.59 0.17 14.20
C GLN A 119 6.47 1.04 13.61
N PHE A 120 5.22 0.58 13.67
CA PHE A 120 4.09 1.29 13.11
C PHE A 120 2.90 1.35 14.07
N LEU A 121 2.13 2.44 13.99
CA LEU A 121 0.78 2.48 14.53
C LEU A 121 -0.26 2.13 13.45
N ARG A 122 -0.05 2.59 12.21
CA ARG A 122 -0.86 2.17 11.06
C ARG A 122 -0.18 2.50 9.73
N PRO A 123 0.62 1.59 9.17
CA PRO A 123 1.17 1.78 7.83
C PRO A 123 0.02 1.71 6.82
N HIS A 124 -0.40 2.88 6.29
CA HIS A 124 -1.62 3.01 5.52
C HIS A 124 -1.38 3.08 4.01
N ASN A 125 -0.34 3.78 3.61
CA ASN A 125 0.02 3.89 2.19
C ASN A 125 1.54 3.73 2.03
N ILE A 126 1.98 3.37 0.82
CA ILE A 126 3.36 3.06 0.53
C ILE A 126 3.69 3.45 -0.91
N ALA A 127 4.91 3.94 -1.12
CA ALA A 127 5.48 4.19 -2.44
C ALA A 127 6.92 3.72 -2.47
N VAL A 128 7.43 3.44 -3.66
CA VAL A 128 8.86 3.17 -3.90
C VAL A 128 9.34 4.19 -4.92
N ASP A 129 10.41 4.91 -4.59
CA ASP A 129 10.97 5.93 -5.46
C ASP A 129 12.03 5.40 -6.42
N ASP A 130 12.60 6.30 -7.20
CA ASP A 130 13.60 6.00 -8.22
C ASP A 130 14.95 5.53 -7.66
N ASP A 131 15.19 5.75 -6.38
CA ASP A 131 16.37 5.28 -5.65
C ASP A 131 16.09 3.99 -4.86
N ASP A 132 14.95 3.32 -5.13
CA ASP A 132 14.46 2.14 -4.40
C ASP A 132 14.27 2.38 -2.90
N ARG A 133 13.97 3.62 -2.48
CA ARG A 133 13.56 3.91 -1.11
C ARG A 133 12.08 3.57 -0.94
N VAL A 134 11.77 2.82 0.10
CA VAL A 134 10.41 2.43 0.45
C VAL A 134 9.84 3.45 1.44
N ILE A 135 8.86 4.23 1.01
CA ILE A 135 8.30 5.36 1.74
C ILE A 135 6.93 4.98 2.25
N VAL A 136 6.74 4.99 3.56
CA VAL A 136 5.53 4.48 4.24
C VAL A 136 4.85 5.58 5.03
N ALA A 137 3.57 5.79 4.76
CA ALA A 137 2.70 6.66 5.53
C ALA A 137 2.21 5.93 6.79
N ASP A 138 2.79 6.25 7.94
CA ASP A 138 2.39 5.72 9.25
C ASP A 138 1.33 6.66 9.87
N ARG A 139 0.08 6.46 9.42
CA ARG A 139 -1.03 7.40 9.55
C ARG A 139 -1.29 7.84 10.99
N GLU A 140 -1.52 6.91 11.89
CA GLU A 140 -1.84 7.20 13.29
C GLU A 140 -0.61 7.62 14.12
N ALA A 141 0.61 7.41 13.59
CA ALA A 141 1.83 7.94 14.19
C ALA A 141 2.19 9.34 13.68
N HIS A 142 1.40 9.92 12.78
CA HIS A 142 1.58 11.27 12.23
C HIS A 142 2.96 11.50 11.61
N ARG A 143 3.45 10.50 10.85
CA ARG A 143 4.79 10.51 10.25
C ARG A 143 4.86 9.74 8.96
N ILE A 144 5.89 10.03 8.18
CA ILE A 144 6.39 9.16 7.11
C ILE A 144 7.65 8.47 7.61
N GLN A 145 7.83 7.20 7.30
CA GLN A 145 9.08 6.49 7.51
C GLN A 145 9.66 6.07 6.16
N VAL A 146 10.95 6.25 5.98
CA VAL A 146 11.69 5.90 4.78
C VAL A 146 12.62 4.73 5.10
N PHE A 147 12.56 3.70 4.27
CA PHE A 147 13.35 2.48 4.42
C PHE A 147 14.14 2.20 3.15
N ASP A 148 15.20 1.42 3.26
CA ASP A 148 15.76 0.72 2.12
C ASP A 148 14.89 -0.51 1.74
N VAL A 149 15.23 -1.18 0.64
CA VAL A 149 14.50 -2.38 0.16
C VAL A 149 14.60 -3.57 1.11
N ASP A 150 15.47 -3.50 2.11
CA ASP A 150 15.65 -4.53 3.13
C ASP A 150 14.94 -4.21 4.45
N GLY A 151 14.24 -3.06 4.52
CA GLY A 151 13.47 -2.63 5.67
C GLY A 151 14.29 -1.97 6.78
N ASN A 152 15.52 -1.56 6.49
CA ASN A 152 16.30 -0.73 7.41
C ASN A 152 15.81 0.72 7.33
N VAL A 153 15.60 1.35 8.49
CA VAL A 153 15.16 2.76 8.54
C VAL A 153 16.27 3.66 8.04
N LEU A 154 15.96 4.49 7.03
CA LEU A 154 16.84 5.53 6.50
C LEU A 154 16.49 6.88 7.07
N ASP A 155 15.19 7.22 7.22
CA ASP A 155 14.75 8.52 7.69
C ASP A 155 13.33 8.45 8.30
N VAL A 156 12.98 9.46 9.10
CA VAL A 156 11.64 9.64 9.68
C VAL A 156 11.23 11.10 9.56
N TRP A 157 10.16 11.36 8.82
CA TRP A 157 9.61 12.71 8.65
C TRP A 157 8.42 12.91 9.58
N ASN A 158 8.59 13.78 10.55
CA ASN A 158 7.59 14.14 11.53
C ASN A 158 6.84 15.42 11.10
N ASN A 159 5.85 15.82 11.89
CA ASN A 159 5.00 17.00 11.64
C ASN A 159 4.13 16.91 10.37
N ILE A 160 3.71 15.71 10.04
CA ILE A 160 2.76 15.41 8.98
C ILE A 160 1.49 14.89 9.65
N PHE A 161 0.35 15.54 9.40
CA PHE A 161 -0.87 15.19 10.11
C PHE A 161 -1.62 14.04 9.44
N MET A 162 -1.69 12.87 10.09
CA MET A 162 -2.43 11.69 9.62
C MET A 162 -2.24 11.44 8.11
N PRO A 163 -1.01 11.17 7.62
CA PRO A 163 -0.76 10.94 6.20
C PRO A 163 -1.52 9.69 5.73
N ASN A 164 -2.49 9.90 4.86
CA ASN A 164 -3.42 8.85 4.42
C ASN A 164 -3.12 8.37 3.01
N GLY A 165 -2.81 9.30 2.12
CA GLY A 165 -2.43 9.01 0.73
C GLY A 165 -0.98 9.41 0.48
N LEU A 166 -0.29 8.65 -0.37
CA LEU A 166 1.10 8.88 -0.74
C LEU A 166 1.29 8.51 -2.21
N THR A 167 1.89 9.39 -2.98
CA THR A 167 2.26 9.09 -4.36
C THR A 167 3.51 9.87 -4.76
N ILE A 168 4.22 9.36 -5.76
CA ILE A 168 5.36 10.04 -6.36
C ILE A 168 4.94 10.53 -7.74
N GLY A 169 5.04 11.83 -7.97
CA GLY A 169 4.73 12.45 -9.24
C GLY A 169 5.81 12.20 -10.30
N HIS A 170 5.48 12.45 -11.56
CA HIS A 170 6.44 12.40 -12.68
C HIS A 170 7.59 13.40 -12.55
N ASP A 171 7.42 14.40 -11.69
CA ASP A 171 8.45 15.41 -11.35
C ASP A 171 9.39 14.95 -10.23
N GLY A 172 9.22 13.72 -9.72
CA GLY A 172 9.99 13.15 -8.63
C GLY A 172 9.58 13.66 -7.24
N ASN A 173 8.60 14.57 -7.17
CA ASN A 173 8.08 15.03 -5.88
C ASN A 173 7.18 14.00 -5.21
N ILE A 174 7.24 13.95 -3.89
CA ILE A 174 6.37 13.11 -3.07
C ILE A 174 5.16 13.95 -2.65
N TYR A 175 3.98 13.50 -3.04
CA TYR A 175 2.72 14.10 -2.69
C TYR A 175 2.07 13.32 -1.55
N ILE A 176 1.72 14.02 -0.46
CA ILE A 176 1.15 13.42 0.73
C ILE A 176 -0.24 14.02 0.95
N GLY A 177 -1.25 13.16 0.95
CA GLY A 177 -2.62 13.53 1.31
C GLY A 177 -2.84 13.27 2.79
N GLU A 178 -3.17 14.33 3.54
CA GLU A 178 -3.47 14.25 4.97
C GLU A 178 -4.97 14.16 5.21
N LEU A 179 -5.38 13.43 6.26
CA LEU A 179 -6.76 13.51 6.73
C LEU A 179 -6.98 14.84 7.43
N PRO A 180 -8.22 15.41 7.35
CA PRO A 180 -8.52 16.63 8.09
C PRO A 180 -8.38 16.35 9.59
N GLY A 181 -7.70 17.25 10.31
CA GLY A 181 -7.73 17.29 11.74
C GLY A 181 -9.18 17.43 12.25
N MET A 182 -9.44 17.07 13.50
CA MET A 182 -10.73 17.37 14.10
C MET A 182 -10.88 18.89 14.22
N THR A 183 -11.31 19.53 13.15
CA THR A 183 -11.65 20.97 13.09
C THR A 183 -13.12 21.20 13.42
N ASN A 184 -13.70 20.43 14.32
CA ASN A 184 -15.01 20.70 14.86
C ASN A 184 -14.88 21.34 16.26
N VAL A 185 -14.09 22.39 16.35
CA VAL A 185 -14.42 23.45 17.28
C VAL A 185 -15.14 24.50 16.47
N ASP A 186 -16.48 24.42 16.44
CA ASP A 186 -17.33 25.50 15.98
C ASP A 186 -16.97 26.71 16.83
N PRO A 187 -16.40 27.81 16.30
CA PRO A 187 -16.14 29.00 17.05
C PRO A 187 -17.48 29.73 17.18
N THR A 188 -18.27 29.36 18.17
CA THR A 188 -19.40 30.19 18.62
C THR A 188 -18.90 31.42 19.35
#